data_5730128b5d9e230fcc4b5dc48ce117c3
#
_entry.id   5730128b5d9e230fcc4b5dc48ce117c3
#
_cell.length_a   1.000
_cell.length_b   1.000
_cell.length_c   1.000
_cell.angle_alpha   90.00
_cell.angle_beta   90.00
_cell.angle_gamma   90.00
#
_symmetry.space_group_name_H-M   'P 1'
#
loop_
_entity.id
_entity.type
_entity.pdbx_description
1 polymer ?
#
loop_
_entity_poly.entity_id
_entity_poly.type
_entity_poly.pdbx_seq_one_letter_code
_entity_poly.pdbx_strand_id
1 'polypeptide(L)'
;MKKPNIILVIASSIDGRLSFPINQSAHIGSFEDKKILNNAISKVDATIFGSGTLKVHQSTFLIKKFIDKTKFIIKDSQPISIIAGNPNNFQKEWIYFNQPIKRWLINSNPKKINKDLNFDKEFFYKNSWLQTLANLKKEGIEKIALLGGAKLIHSFMMEDLIDEIKITIIPKIIGGKYIWLPHKKHEKILDFNNEWIIKSFKQLKTNEIFIHYAKKINRFLEF
;
A
#
# COMPACT_ATOMS: atom_id res chain seq x y z
N MET A 1 -6.41 -21.50 0.95
CA MET A 1 -5.95 -20.73 2.14
C MET A 1 -6.73 -19.44 2.26
N LYS A 2 -7.21 -19.10 3.47
CA LYS A 2 -7.85 -17.80 3.70
C LYS A 2 -6.78 -16.73 3.90
N LYS A 3 -6.86 -15.61 3.17
CA LYS A 3 -5.99 -14.43 3.31
C LYS A 3 -6.79 -13.24 3.86
N PRO A 4 -6.15 -12.17 4.37
CA PRO A 4 -6.81 -10.89 4.62
C PRO A 4 -7.40 -10.30 3.34
N ASN A 5 -8.41 -9.43 3.49
CA ASN A 5 -8.88 -8.58 2.38
C ASN A 5 -7.80 -7.52 2.07
N ILE A 6 -7.33 -7.47 0.82
CA ILE A 6 -6.28 -6.57 0.39
C ILE A 6 -6.87 -5.40 -0.39
N ILE A 7 -6.68 -4.21 0.12
CA ILE A 7 -7.17 -2.96 -0.48
C ILE A 7 -5.96 -2.17 -0.96
N LEU A 8 -5.76 -2.07 -2.27
CA LEU A 8 -4.77 -1.16 -2.84
C LEU A 8 -5.25 0.29 -2.69
N VAL A 9 -4.45 1.15 -2.09
CA VAL A 9 -4.76 2.58 -1.90
C VAL A 9 -3.63 3.42 -2.45
N ILE A 10 -3.87 4.11 -3.56
CA ILE A 10 -2.85 4.91 -4.27
C ILE A 10 -3.41 6.22 -4.82
N ALA A 11 -2.55 7.22 -4.94
CA ALA A 11 -2.74 8.34 -5.85
C ALA A 11 -1.90 8.12 -7.11
N SER A 12 -2.45 8.43 -8.26
CA SER A 12 -1.77 8.26 -9.55
C SER A 12 -2.05 9.46 -10.46
N SER A 13 -1.06 9.86 -11.25
CA SER A 13 -1.29 10.80 -12.35
C SER A 13 -2.17 10.19 -13.44
N ILE A 14 -2.66 11.01 -14.38
CA ILE A 14 -3.46 10.55 -15.53
C ILE A 14 -2.70 9.48 -16.34
N ASP A 15 -1.38 9.64 -16.47
CA ASP A 15 -0.49 8.70 -17.17
C ASP A 15 0.08 7.60 -16.27
N GLY A 16 -0.52 7.35 -15.09
CA GLY A 16 -0.23 6.20 -14.25
C GLY A 16 1.04 6.29 -13.39
N ARG A 17 1.52 7.49 -13.02
CA ARG A 17 2.73 7.65 -12.20
C ARG A 17 2.39 7.81 -10.73
N LEU A 18 3.24 7.22 -9.85
CA LEU A 18 3.10 7.29 -8.39
C LEU A 18 3.85 8.47 -7.78
N SER A 19 4.84 9.01 -8.47
CA SER A 19 5.69 10.09 -7.97
C SER A 19 6.26 10.92 -9.11
N PHE A 20 6.70 12.13 -8.77
CA PHE A 20 7.53 12.92 -9.66
C PHE A 20 8.92 12.29 -9.88
N PRO A 21 9.63 12.67 -10.96
CA PRO A 21 11.05 12.34 -11.12
C PRO A 21 11.90 12.83 -9.94
N ILE A 22 13.11 12.27 -9.81
CA ILE A 22 14.07 12.55 -8.73
C ILE A 22 14.19 14.05 -8.46
N ASN A 23 14.23 14.43 -7.18
CA ASN A 23 14.31 15.80 -6.62
C ASN A 23 13.00 16.60 -6.50
N GLN A 24 11.84 15.97 -6.72
CA GLN A 24 10.55 16.58 -6.39
C GLN A 24 9.86 15.79 -5.29
N SER A 25 8.85 16.41 -4.66
CA SER A 25 8.04 15.78 -3.61
C SER A 25 7.57 14.39 -4.03
N ALA A 26 7.76 13.40 -3.17
CA ALA A 26 7.22 12.05 -3.38
C ALA A 26 5.68 12.00 -3.31
N HIS A 27 5.03 13.07 -2.85
CA HIS A 27 3.58 13.17 -2.75
C HIS A 27 3.01 13.90 -3.96
N ILE A 28 2.18 13.21 -4.72
CA ILE A 28 1.50 13.78 -5.88
C ILE A 28 0.05 14.19 -5.58
N GLY A 29 -0.57 13.59 -4.56
CA GLY A 29 -1.95 13.85 -4.16
C GLY A 29 -2.13 15.13 -3.34
N SER A 30 -3.34 15.65 -3.34
CA SER A 30 -3.75 16.85 -2.61
C SER A 30 -4.04 16.58 -1.13
N PHE A 31 -4.50 17.61 -0.43
CA PHE A 31 -5.05 17.45 0.93
C PHE A 31 -6.34 16.62 0.93
N GLU A 32 -7.17 16.70 -0.10
CA GLU A 32 -8.38 15.88 -0.22
C GLU A 32 -8.02 14.40 -0.41
N ASP A 33 -7.00 14.10 -1.22
CA ASP A 33 -6.45 12.75 -1.34
C ASP A 33 -5.89 12.22 0.00
N LYS A 34 -5.19 13.08 0.77
CA LYS A 34 -4.74 12.69 2.13
C LYS A 34 -5.90 12.33 3.06
N LYS A 35 -7.07 12.96 2.94
CA LYS A 35 -8.27 12.57 3.67
C LYS A 35 -8.81 11.21 3.22
N ILE A 36 -8.78 10.93 1.92
CA ILE A 36 -9.16 9.61 1.36
C ILE A 36 -8.24 8.53 1.93
N LEU A 37 -6.92 8.74 1.87
CA LEU A 37 -5.95 7.83 2.46
C LEU A 37 -6.20 7.63 3.96
N ASN A 38 -6.37 8.70 4.73
CA ASN A 38 -6.66 8.66 6.16
C ASN A 38 -7.91 7.82 6.48
N ASN A 39 -8.99 8.03 5.72
CA ASN A 39 -10.22 7.25 5.87
C ASN A 39 -10.02 5.77 5.45
N ALA A 40 -9.20 5.49 4.46
CA ALA A 40 -8.91 4.12 4.03
C ALA A 40 -8.13 3.36 5.11
N ILE A 41 -7.05 3.95 5.64
CA ILE A 41 -6.21 3.30 6.66
C ILE A 41 -6.87 3.20 8.03
N SER A 42 -7.86 4.06 8.34
CA SER A 42 -8.63 3.96 9.59
C SER A 42 -9.62 2.79 9.65
N LYS A 43 -9.76 2.04 8.57
CA LYS A 43 -10.72 0.92 8.42
C LYS A 43 -10.04 -0.43 8.21
N VAL A 44 -8.74 -0.49 8.43
CA VAL A 44 -7.93 -1.70 8.25
C VAL A 44 -7.13 -2.02 9.51
N ASP A 45 -6.76 -3.27 9.67
CA ASP A 45 -5.97 -3.75 10.81
C ASP A 45 -4.48 -3.47 10.61
N ALA A 46 -4.04 -3.46 9.34
CA ALA A 46 -2.65 -3.21 8.99
C ALA A 46 -2.51 -2.43 7.68
N THR A 47 -1.39 -1.72 7.56
CA THR A 47 -0.89 -1.17 6.30
C THR A 47 0.34 -1.94 5.85
N ILE A 48 0.53 -2.13 4.54
CA ILE A 48 1.73 -2.76 3.99
C ILE A 48 2.32 -1.92 2.86
N PHE A 49 3.64 -1.75 2.87
CA PHE A 49 4.38 -1.08 1.79
C PHE A 49 5.82 -1.60 1.68
N GLY A 50 6.44 -1.35 0.53
CA GLY A 50 7.76 -1.87 0.23
C GLY A 50 8.90 -1.08 0.89
N SER A 51 10.05 -1.75 1.10
CA SER A 51 11.27 -1.14 1.63
C SER A 51 11.75 0.09 0.83
N GLY A 52 11.50 0.11 -0.49
CA GLY A 52 11.82 1.28 -1.32
C GLY A 52 10.96 2.51 -0.97
N THR A 53 9.69 2.31 -0.65
CA THR A 53 8.80 3.37 -0.18
C THR A 53 9.26 3.90 1.16
N LEU A 54 9.64 3.01 2.10
CA LEU A 54 10.18 3.44 3.38
C LEU A 54 11.46 4.27 3.23
N LYS A 55 12.38 3.88 2.34
CA LYS A 55 13.61 4.65 2.08
C LYS A 55 13.34 6.08 1.60
N VAL A 56 12.32 6.26 0.77
CA VAL A 56 11.98 7.57 0.22
C VAL A 56 11.30 8.45 1.27
N HIS A 57 10.37 7.90 2.03
CA HIS A 57 9.55 8.68 2.98
C HIS A 57 10.12 8.72 4.40
N GLN A 58 10.93 7.74 4.79
CA GLN A 58 11.51 7.56 6.13
C GLN A 58 10.47 7.59 7.26
N SER A 59 9.19 7.42 6.92
CA SER A 59 8.04 7.49 7.81
C SER A 59 6.87 6.69 7.23
N THR A 60 5.83 6.47 8.02
CA THR A 60 4.53 6.00 7.52
C THR A 60 3.43 7.01 7.79
N PHE A 61 2.33 6.86 7.09
CA PHE A 61 1.15 7.68 7.29
C PHE A 61 0.44 7.26 8.59
N LEU A 62 0.20 8.23 9.47
CA LEU A 62 -0.56 8.03 10.71
C LEU A 62 -2.01 8.48 10.53
N ILE A 63 -2.95 7.78 11.16
CA ILE A 63 -4.35 8.22 11.22
C ILE A 63 -4.41 9.52 12.01
N LYS A 64 -5.06 10.52 11.42
CA LYS A 64 -5.18 11.88 11.95
C LYS A 64 -6.64 12.31 12.02
N LYS A 65 -6.97 13.10 13.05
CA LYS A 65 -8.16 13.94 13.05
C LYS A 65 -7.74 15.31 12.57
N PHE A 66 -8.05 15.64 11.31
CA PHE A 66 -7.76 16.95 10.74
C PHE A 66 -8.69 18.00 11.34
N ILE A 67 -8.13 19.10 11.81
CA ILE A 67 -8.84 20.32 12.23
C ILE A 67 -8.95 21.23 11.00
N ASP A 68 -7.81 21.42 10.30
CA ASP A 68 -7.70 22.11 9.02
C ASP A 68 -6.60 21.46 8.13
N LYS A 69 -6.11 22.15 7.10
CA LYS A 69 -5.07 21.65 6.20
C LYS A 69 -3.70 21.47 6.88
N THR A 70 -3.45 22.23 7.94
CA THR A 70 -2.15 22.31 8.63
C THR A 70 -2.19 21.72 10.03
N LYS A 71 -3.34 21.81 10.71
CA LYS A 71 -3.53 21.36 12.09
C LYS A 71 -4.24 20.02 12.15
N PHE A 72 -3.70 19.10 12.93
CA PHE A 72 -4.26 17.77 13.14
C PHE A 72 -3.86 17.20 14.50
N ILE A 73 -4.64 16.23 14.96
CA ILE A 73 -4.34 15.41 16.13
C ILE A 73 -4.09 13.98 15.64
N ILE A 74 -2.99 13.36 16.06
CA ILE A 74 -2.73 11.93 15.78
C ILE A 74 -3.66 11.12 16.67
N LYS A 75 -4.34 10.13 16.11
CA LYS A 75 -5.19 9.22 16.88
C LYS A 75 -4.33 8.19 17.61
N ASP A 76 -4.75 7.79 18.81
CA ASP A 76 -4.05 6.79 19.62
C ASP A 76 -4.07 5.41 18.97
N SER A 77 -5.21 5.02 18.37
CA SER A 77 -5.32 3.76 17.64
C SER A 77 -4.80 3.91 16.23
N GLN A 78 -3.73 3.17 15.94
CA GLN A 78 -3.07 3.11 14.63
C GLN A 78 -3.09 1.67 14.10
N PRO A 79 -3.21 1.45 12.78
CA PRO A 79 -3.04 0.12 12.20
C PRO A 79 -1.57 -0.33 12.36
N ILE A 80 -1.37 -1.65 12.37
CA ILE A 80 -0.03 -2.22 12.33
C ILE A 80 0.64 -1.81 11.02
N SER A 81 1.87 -1.32 11.08
CA SER A 81 2.65 -0.96 9.90
C SER A 81 3.56 -2.13 9.51
N ILE A 82 3.32 -2.70 8.33
CA ILE A 82 4.09 -3.84 7.80
C ILE A 82 5.01 -3.34 6.69
N ILE A 83 6.30 -3.61 6.83
CA ILE A 83 7.29 -3.37 5.78
C ILE A 83 7.61 -4.68 5.08
N ALA A 84 7.53 -4.68 3.74
CA ALA A 84 7.95 -5.80 2.92
C ALA A 84 9.30 -5.51 2.26
N GLY A 85 10.34 -6.29 2.59
CA GLY A 85 11.66 -6.15 1.98
C GLY A 85 12.82 -6.49 2.91
N ASN A 86 14.02 -6.14 2.46
CA ASN A 86 15.25 -6.37 3.20
C ASN A 86 15.57 -5.20 4.15
N PRO A 87 15.70 -5.43 5.47
CA PRO A 87 15.93 -4.38 6.46
C PRO A 87 17.38 -3.84 6.49
N ASN A 88 18.32 -4.44 5.78
CA ASN A 88 19.75 -4.11 5.88
C ASN A 88 20.13 -2.65 5.60
N ASN A 89 19.27 -1.93 4.92
CA ASN A 89 19.53 -0.54 4.54
C ASN A 89 18.58 0.43 5.26
N PHE A 90 17.95 0.00 6.35
CA PHE A 90 17.15 0.87 7.18
C PHE A 90 18.02 1.55 8.22
N GLN A 91 17.73 2.80 8.51
CA GLN A 91 18.43 3.59 9.51
C GLN A 91 17.49 3.78 10.70
N LYS A 92 18.00 3.51 11.89
CA LYS A 92 17.25 3.59 13.15
C LYS A 92 16.73 4.99 13.43
N GLU A 93 17.44 5.99 12.91
CA GLU A 93 17.15 7.42 13.05
C GLU A 93 15.94 7.87 12.22
N TRP A 94 15.46 7.06 11.27
CA TRP A 94 14.29 7.43 10.49
C TRP A 94 13.07 7.64 11.37
N ILE A 95 12.27 8.65 11.06
CA ILE A 95 11.03 9.00 11.78
C ILE A 95 10.15 7.77 11.99
N TYR A 96 10.11 6.86 11.04
CA TYR A 96 9.37 5.60 11.08
C TYR A 96 9.58 4.82 12.40
N PHE A 97 10.81 4.71 12.88
CA PHE A 97 11.13 3.93 14.07
C PHE A 97 10.76 4.64 15.39
N ASN A 98 10.45 5.95 15.32
CA ASN A 98 10.01 6.77 16.45
C ASN A 98 8.50 7.08 16.43
N GLN A 99 7.76 6.62 15.40
CA GLN A 99 6.31 6.81 15.33
C GLN A 99 5.57 5.90 16.33
N PRO A 100 4.41 6.30 16.89
CA PRO A 100 3.64 5.50 17.86
C PRO A 100 2.81 4.41 17.16
N ILE A 101 3.46 3.40 16.62
CA ILE A 101 2.86 2.31 15.83
C ILE A 101 3.47 0.97 16.19
N LYS A 102 2.74 -0.11 16.00
CA LYS A 102 3.30 -1.46 15.94
C LYS A 102 3.93 -1.68 14.56
N ARG A 103 5.12 -2.27 14.52
CA ARG A 103 5.94 -2.47 13.31
C ARG A 103 6.17 -3.93 13.07
N TRP A 104 5.73 -4.44 11.91
CA TRP A 104 6.03 -5.79 11.49
C TRP A 104 6.89 -5.78 10.24
N LEU A 105 7.73 -6.78 10.09
CA LEU A 105 8.60 -6.95 8.94
C LEU A 105 8.24 -8.24 8.20
N ILE A 106 8.09 -8.16 6.88
CA ILE A 106 8.12 -9.33 5.99
C ILE A 106 9.46 -9.33 5.28
N ASN A 107 10.36 -10.16 5.76
CA ASN A 107 11.73 -10.25 5.28
C ASN A 107 11.86 -11.31 4.18
N SER A 108 12.47 -10.97 3.06
CA SER A 108 12.75 -11.89 1.96
C SER A 108 14.09 -12.62 2.12
N ASN A 109 14.91 -12.24 3.11
CA ASN A 109 16.22 -12.84 3.35
C ASN A 109 16.44 -13.18 4.82
N PRO A 110 16.14 -14.43 5.26
CA PRO A 110 16.23 -14.85 6.66
C PRO A 110 17.64 -14.79 7.25
N LYS A 111 18.70 -14.74 6.41
CA LYS A 111 20.09 -14.65 6.89
C LYS A 111 20.49 -13.24 7.33
N LYS A 112 19.60 -12.26 7.17
CA LYS A 112 19.88 -10.85 7.41
C LYS A 112 18.86 -10.27 8.39
N ILE A 113 19.05 -10.52 9.67
CA ILE A 113 18.30 -9.93 10.75
C ILE A 113 19.09 -8.74 11.28
N ASN A 114 18.58 -7.53 11.13
CA ASN A 114 19.13 -6.38 11.83
C ASN A 114 18.42 -6.26 13.17
N LYS A 115 19.04 -6.78 14.22
CA LYS A 115 18.49 -6.79 15.60
C LYS A 115 18.36 -5.40 16.23
N ASP A 116 19.01 -4.38 15.64
CA ASP A 116 18.99 -3.01 16.15
C ASP A 116 17.72 -2.24 15.77
N LEU A 117 16.91 -2.81 14.83
CA LEU A 117 15.66 -2.23 14.39
C LEU A 117 14.50 -2.80 15.21
N ASN A 118 13.72 -1.93 15.83
CA ASN A 118 12.60 -2.30 16.68
C ASN A 118 11.38 -2.73 15.85
N PHE A 119 11.37 -3.99 15.37
CA PHE A 119 10.19 -4.65 14.83
C PHE A 119 9.55 -5.54 15.90
N ASP A 120 8.23 -5.40 16.09
CA ASP A 120 7.48 -6.19 17.07
C ASP A 120 7.31 -7.65 16.63
N LYS A 121 7.21 -7.89 15.31
CA LYS A 121 7.15 -9.22 14.69
C LYS A 121 7.86 -9.25 13.36
N GLU A 122 8.40 -10.44 13.03
CA GLU A 122 9.02 -10.71 11.73
C GLU A 122 8.42 -11.95 11.09
N PHE A 123 8.12 -11.85 9.81
CA PHE A 123 7.64 -12.92 8.94
C PHE A 123 8.62 -13.12 7.80
N PHE A 124 8.71 -14.35 7.31
CA PHE A 124 9.59 -14.65 6.18
C PHE A 124 8.76 -14.89 4.92
N TYR A 125 9.13 -14.19 3.86
CA TYR A 125 8.60 -14.45 2.53
C TYR A 125 9.29 -15.68 1.92
N LYS A 126 8.52 -16.73 1.65
CA LYS A 126 8.98 -18.00 1.06
C LYS A 126 8.39 -18.20 -0.34
N ASN A 127 8.66 -17.28 -1.25
CA ASN A 127 8.24 -17.34 -2.67
C ASN A 127 6.70 -17.38 -2.91
N SER A 128 5.87 -17.07 -1.92
CA SER A 128 4.42 -16.96 -2.05
C SER A 128 3.86 -15.89 -1.13
N TRP A 129 3.22 -14.90 -1.71
CA TRP A 129 2.46 -13.91 -0.95
C TRP A 129 1.22 -14.49 -0.31
N LEU A 130 0.52 -15.41 -1.01
CA LEU A 130 -0.66 -16.06 -0.45
C LEU A 130 -0.35 -16.76 0.88
N GLN A 131 0.76 -17.50 0.96
CA GLN A 131 1.20 -18.15 2.20
C GLN A 131 1.56 -17.13 3.28
N THR A 132 2.28 -16.08 2.91
CA THR A 132 2.69 -15.00 3.84
C THR A 132 1.47 -14.29 4.40
N LEU A 133 0.49 -13.94 3.55
CA LEU A 133 -0.76 -13.30 3.95
C LEU A 133 -1.62 -14.22 4.83
N ALA A 134 -1.65 -15.52 4.55
CA ALA A 134 -2.35 -16.49 5.40
C ALA A 134 -1.76 -16.54 6.82
N ASN A 135 -0.45 -16.37 6.96
CA ASN A 135 0.19 -16.28 8.28
C ASN A 135 -0.20 -14.97 8.99
N LEU A 136 -0.27 -13.83 8.28
CA LEU A 136 -0.78 -12.58 8.87
C LEU A 136 -2.24 -12.72 9.34
N LYS A 137 -3.06 -13.45 8.57
CA LYS A 137 -4.46 -13.71 8.97
C LYS A 137 -4.56 -14.52 10.26
N LYS A 138 -3.67 -15.48 10.47
CA LYS A 138 -3.60 -16.24 11.74
C LYS A 138 -3.26 -15.36 12.94
N GLU A 139 -2.57 -14.25 12.71
CA GLU A 139 -2.26 -13.22 13.72
C GLU A 139 -3.41 -12.23 13.95
N GLY A 140 -4.59 -12.48 13.37
CA GLY A 140 -5.79 -11.66 13.54
C GLY A 140 -5.92 -10.50 12.53
N ILE A 141 -5.07 -10.44 11.50
CA ILE A 141 -5.20 -9.42 10.45
C ILE A 141 -6.28 -9.83 9.45
N GLU A 142 -7.38 -9.09 9.41
CA GLU A 142 -8.51 -9.34 8.51
C GLU A 142 -8.47 -8.44 7.27
N LYS A 143 -7.97 -7.19 7.40
CA LYS A 143 -7.92 -6.20 6.32
C LYS A 143 -6.56 -5.51 6.28
N ILE A 144 -6.00 -5.39 5.08
CA ILE A 144 -4.72 -4.72 4.84
C ILE A 144 -4.87 -3.65 3.76
N ALA A 145 -4.40 -2.44 4.04
CA ALA A 145 -4.20 -1.42 3.02
C ALA A 145 -2.79 -1.56 2.42
N LEU A 146 -2.71 -1.90 1.13
CA LEU A 146 -1.48 -1.90 0.35
C LEU A 146 -1.22 -0.47 -0.14
N LEU A 147 -0.19 0.19 0.40
CA LEU A 147 0.11 1.60 0.15
C LEU A 147 1.20 1.83 -0.92
N GLY A 148 1.67 0.76 -1.56
CA GLY A 148 2.68 0.87 -2.62
C GLY A 148 4.02 0.23 -2.20
N GLY A 149 5.06 0.47 -2.80
CA GLY A 149 5.68 0.77 -4.02
C GLY A 149 5.34 -0.16 -5.19
N ALA A 150 5.65 0.31 -6.37
CA ALA A 150 5.28 -0.33 -7.63
C ALA A 150 5.66 -1.83 -7.72
N LYS A 151 6.85 -2.21 -7.23
CA LYS A 151 7.28 -3.62 -7.23
C LYS A 151 6.42 -4.50 -6.33
N LEU A 152 5.96 -3.99 -5.18
CA LEU A 152 5.12 -4.75 -4.27
C LEU A 152 3.70 -4.86 -4.84
N ILE A 153 3.14 -3.77 -5.36
CA ILE A 153 1.85 -3.77 -6.06
C ILE A 153 1.87 -4.79 -7.19
N HIS A 154 2.92 -4.75 -8.03
CA HIS A 154 3.09 -5.68 -9.14
C HIS A 154 3.09 -7.15 -8.66
N SER A 155 3.85 -7.49 -7.62
CA SER A 155 3.88 -8.88 -7.12
C SER A 155 2.53 -9.35 -6.55
N PHE A 156 1.75 -8.46 -5.93
CA PHE A 156 0.39 -8.77 -5.47
C PHE A 156 -0.60 -8.94 -6.63
N MET A 157 -0.46 -8.14 -7.69
CA MET A 157 -1.28 -8.27 -8.90
C MET A 157 -0.99 -9.58 -9.64
N MET A 158 0.29 -9.97 -9.75
CA MET A 158 0.69 -11.21 -10.43
C MET A 158 0.19 -12.48 -9.73
N GLU A 159 0.01 -12.45 -8.40
CA GLU A 159 -0.59 -13.54 -7.62
C GLU A 159 -2.11 -13.36 -7.44
N ASP A 160 -2.73 -12.38 -8.10
CA ASP A 160 -4.16 -12.09 -8.04
C ASP A 160 -4.71 -11.88 -6.61
N LEU A 161 -3.96 -11.16 -5.78
CA LEU A 161 -4.24 -11.04 -4.34
C LEU A 161 -5.01 -9.78 -3.96
N ILE A 162 -5.16 -8.80 -4.86
CA ILE A 162 -5.84 -7.54 -4.58
C ILE A 162 -7.35 -7.72 -4.75
N ASP A 163 -8.11 -7.39 -3.71
CA ASP A 163 -9.58 -7.53 -3.68
C ASP A 163 -10.28 -6.20 -4.00
N GLU A 164 -9.67 -5.07 -3.62
CA GLU A 164 -10.23 -3.74 -3.85
C GLU A 164 -9.13 -2.76 -4.28
N ILE A 165 -9.50 -1.78 -5.11
CA ILE A 165 -8.60 -0.69 -5.53
C ILE A 165 -9.28 0.64 -5.21
N LYS A 166 -8.63 1.45 -4.39
CA LYS A 166 -8.95 2.85 -4.11
C LYS A 166 -7.90 3.72 -4.76
N ILE A 167 -8.24 4.33 -5.88
CA ILE A 167 -7.32 5.15 -6.65
C ILE A 167 -7.82 6.58 -6.72
N THR A 168 -6.93 7.53 -6.42
CA THR A 168 -7.14 8.96 -6.70
C THR A 168 -6.34 9.32 -7.94
N ILE A 169 -7.04 9.72 -9.01
CA ILE A 169 -6.40 10.21 -10.24
C ILE A 169 -6.22 11.71 -10.10
N ILE A 170 -4.98 12.16 -10.10
CA ILE A 170 -4.63 13.57 -10.06
C ILE A 170 -4.53 14.13 -11.49
N PRO A 171 -5.00 15.38 -11.73
CA PRO A 171 -5.05 15.99 -13.08
C PRO A 171 -3.66 16.47 -13.52
N LYS A 172 -2.71 15.55 -13.62
CA LYS A 172 -1.33 15.79 -14.05
C LYS A 172 -0.85 14.69 -14.98
N ILE A 173 -0.02 15.06 -15.95
CA ILE A 173 0.78 14.15 -16.78
C ILE A 173 2.23 14.34 -16.33
N ILE A 174 2.86 13.29 -15.84
CA ILE A 174 4.18 13.34 -15.19
C ILE A 174 5.27 12.75 -16.10
N GLY A 175 4.95 11.67 -16.82
CA GLY A 175 5.92 10.92 -17.61
C GLY A 175 6.92 10.11 -16.76
N GLY A 176 7.98 9.63 -17.39
CA GLY A 176 9.05 8.89 -16.72
C GLY A 176 8.69 7.48 -16.29
N LYS A 177 9.51 6.90 -15.40
CA LYS A 177 9.54 5.46 -15.12
C LYS A 177 8.74 5.00 -13.87
N TYR A 178 8.20 5.90 -13.08
CA TYR A 178 7.57 5.55 -11.79
C TYR A 178 6.09 5.16 -11.92
N ILE A 179 5.78 4.27 -12.87
CA ILE A 179 4.44 3.73 -13.10
C ILE A 179 4.02 2.83 -11.93
N TRP A 180 2.73 2.87 -11.54
CA TRP A 180 2.22 2.10 -10.41
C TRP A 180 2.16 0.58 -10.66
N LEU A 181 2.03 0.16 -11.92
CA LEU A 181 2.08 -1.24 -12.35
C LEU A 181 3.14 -1.40 -13.45
N PRO A 182 4.42 -1.61 -13.07
CA PRO A 182 5.48 -1.77 -14.05
C PRO A 182 5.33 -3.10 -14.80
N HIS A 183 5.53 -3.05 -16.11
CA HIS A 183 5.68 -4.26 -16.93
C HIS A 183 7.15 -4.66 -16.97
N LYS A 184 7.46 -5.93 -16.76
CA LYS A 184 8.78 -6.48 -16.97
C LYS A 184 8.79 -7.31 -18.25
N LYS A 185 9.86 -7.13 -19.02
CA LYS A 185 10.11 -7.91 -20.24
C LYS A 185 10.08 -9.41 -19.88
N HIS A 186 9.31 -10.22 -20.60
CA HIS A 186 9.11 -11.67 -20.38
C HIS A 186 8.19 -12.07 -19.20
N GLU A 187 7.45 -11.17 -18.60
CA GLU A 187 6.41 -11.56 -17.64
C GLU A 187 5.11 -11.97 -18.35
N LYS A 188 4.41 -12.91 -17.71
CA LYS A 188 3.05 -13.29 -18.13
C LYS A 188 2.16 -12.06 -18.09
N ILE A 189 1.44 -11.79 -19.17
CA ILE A 189 0.43 -10.72 -19.20
C ILE A 189 -0.62 -11.04 -18.15
N LEU A 190 -1.03 -10.03 -17.38
CA LEU A 190 -2.14 -10.15 -16.44
C LEU A 190 -3.37 -10.68 -17.18
N ASP A 191 -4.09 -11.61 -16.55
CA ASP A 191 -5.32 -12.14 -17.12
C ASP A 191 -6.35 -11.01 -17.24
N PHE A 192 -6.73 -10.67 -18.46
CA PHE A 192 -7.73 -9.65 -18.77
C PHE A 192 -9.16 -10.03 -18.34
N ASN A 193 -9.38 -11.27 -17.89
CA ASN A 193 -10.67 -11.74 -17.39
C ASN A 193 -11.01 -11.21 -15.99
N ASN A 194 -10.06 -10.54 -15.32
CA ASN A 194 -10.33 -9.89 -14.05
C ASN A 194 -11.16 -8.62 -14.27
N GLU A 195 -12.47 -8.72 -14.06
CA GLU A 195 -13.36 -7.58 -14.09
C GLU A 195 -13.39 -6.85 -12.74
N TRP A 196 -13.37 -5.53 -12.81
CA TRP A 196 -13.50 -4.65 -11.67
C TRP A 196 -14.81 -3.88 -11.71
N ILE A 197 -15.54 -3.86 -10.60
CA ILE A 197 -16.82 -3.16 -10.47
C ILE A 197 -16.61 -1.87 -9.70
N ILE A 198 -17.11 -0.75 -10.23
CA ILE A 198 -17.11 0.52 -9.51
C ILE A 198 -18.08 0.42 -8.32
N LYS A 199 -17.53 0.56 -7.13
CA LYS A 199 -18.30 0.63 -5.87
C LYS A 199 -18.73 2.06 -5.56
N SER A 200 -17.86 3.01 -5.85
CA SER A 200 -18.13 4.43 -5.72
C SER A 200 -17.09 5.24 -6.49
N PHE A 201 -17.46 6.46 -6.87
CA PHE A 201 -16.54 7.45 -7.38
C PHE A 201 -16.92 8.84 -6.86
N LYS A 202 -15.97 9.75 -6.83
CA LYS A 202 -16.17 11.12 -6.37
C LYS A 202 -15.18 12.07 -7.01
N GLN A 203 -15.67 13.18 -7.55
CA GLN A 203 -14.81 14.33 -7.87
C GLN A 203 -14.45 15.06 -6.58
N LEU A 204 -13.16 15.31 -6.38
CA LEU A 204 -12.65 16.06 -5.25
C LEU A 204 -12.55 17.54 -5.60
N LYS A 205 -12.49 18.41 -4.56
CA LYS A 205 -12.43 19.88 -4.73
C LYS A 205 -11.21 20.38 -5.51
N THR A 206 -10.19 19.54 -5.67
CA THR A 206 -8.92 19.81 -6.35
C THR A 206 -8.87 19.29 -7.78
N ASN A 207 -10.03 19.04 -8.41
CA ASN A 207 -10.17 18.39 -9.73
C ASN A 207 -9.58 16.97 -9.82
N GLU A 208 -9.28 16.35 -8.71
CA GLU A 208 -8.93 14.94 -8.63
C GLU A 208 -10.19 14.08 -8.70
N ILE A 209 -10.05 12.85 -9.20
CA ILE A 209 -11.14 11.88 -9.23
C ILE A 209 -10.73 10.70 -8.35
N PHE A 210 -11.50 10.45 -7.29
CA PHE A 210 -11.40 9.24 -6.50
C PHE A 210 -12.31 8.16 -7.05
N ILE A 211 -11.80 6.95 -7.22
CA ILE A 211 -12.57 5.78 -7.65
C ILE A 211 -12.26 4.61 -6.72
N HIS A 212 -13.32 3.93 -6.30
CA HIS A 212 -13.23 2.68 -5.54
C HIS A 212 -13.76 1.54 -6.40
N TYR A 213 -12.89 0.61 -6.72
CA TYR A 213 -13.21 -0.64 -7.40
C TYR A 213 -13.18 -1.81 -6.43
N ALA A 214 -14.03 -2.79 -6.66
CA ALA A 214 -13.91 -4.13 -6.09
C ALA A 214 -13.80 -5.15 -7.21
N LYS A 215 -13.07 -6.23 -6.96
CA LYS A 215 -12.96 -7.34 -7.88
C LYS A 215 -14.35 -7.98 -8.04
N LYS A 216 -14.75 -8.26 -9.28
CA LYS A 216 -15.96 -9.02 -9.54
C LYS A 216 -15.74 -10.47 -9.09
N ILE A 217 -16.51 -10.90 -8.11
CA ILE A 217 -16.53 -12.30 -7.72
C ILE A 217 -17.39 -13.02 -8.75
N ASN A 218 -16.77 -13.69 -9.71
CA ASN A 218 -17.49 -14.64 -10.54
C ASN A 218 -17.93 -15.79 -9.62
N ARG A 219 -19.14 -15.69 -9.10
CA ARG A 219 -19.82 -16.87 -8.57
C ARG A 219 -20.15 -17.72 -9.81
N PHE A 220 -19.23 -18.58 -10.22
CA PHE A 220 -19.63 -19.72 -11.01
C PHE A 220 -20.67 -20.45 -10.17
N LEU A 221 -21.88 -20.46 -10.67
CA LEU A 221 -22.97 -21.25 -10.16
C LEU A 221 -22.43 -22.68 -10.05
N GLU A 222 -22.31 -23.20 -8.84
CA GLU A 222 -22.34 -24.63 -8.62
C GLU A 222 -23.72 -25.10 -9.10
N PHE A 223 -23.76 -25.70 -10.29
CA PHE A 223 -24.88 -26.52 -10.74
C PHE A 223 -24.62 -27.96 -10.36
#